data_c712576c82d14d16dbab9c77c49eaf96
#
_entry.id   c712576c82d14d16dbab9c77c49eaf96
#
_cell.length_a   1.000
_cell.length_b   1.000
_cell.length_c   1.000
_cell.angle_alpha   90.00
_cell.angle_beta   90.00
_cell.angle_gamma   90.00
#
_symmetry.space_group_name_H-M   'P 1'
#
loop_
_entity.id
_entity.type
_entity.pdbx_description
1 polymer ?
#
loop_
_entity_poly.entity_id
_entity_poly.type
_entity_poly.pdbx_seq_one_letter_code
_entity_poly.pdbx_strand_id
1 'polypeptide(L)'
;MGIEQPGSTPRVSGPAAPPVELDPLIRDFLKILKVAFKMAAIYRMDHPAFKRTVVDFMAKLESLFKLISPLSIGFTPHSLFIDNRFWEDDKIIIELAQLFHFRKIKRLEFRQGITLDELSRFAAKITLSIKEYIKAGGIRAILKSERIVHITAEELDYAQLLHGEGEEIKDIWPYLLMEAVEEDDRTKLDQLAESFDKVAHKFNTEDLIQNEELQRHFAQFFRYLKETSADKYRTCAKALLKSLLVIRKTPPETKFEQLKLMISDLSEQDLSSTLWEEIIGDDKFDSLSFSLGEPGHREEHSVDQILDRLRFAR
;
A
#
# COMPACT_ATOMS: atom_id res chain seq x y z
N MET A 1 -13.74 -44.61 55.90
CA MET A 1 -12.83 -44.41 54.75
C MET A 1 -13.58 -43.50 53.78
N GLY A 2 -13.31 -42.21 53.83
CA GLY A 2 -13.88 -41.19 52.94
C GLY A 2 -13.02 -41.07 51.71
N ILE A 3 -13.65 -41.07 50.53
CA ILE A 3 -12.98 -40.84 49.25
C ILE A 3 -13.18 -39.34 48.91
N GLU A 4 -12.12 -38.55 49.01
CA GLU A 4 -12.07 -37.17 48.55
C GLU A 4 -12.11 -37.11 47.02
N GLN A 5 -13.05 -36.33 46.49
CA GLN A 5 -13.08 -35.99 45.05
C GLN A 5 -12.09 -34.85 44.77
N PRO A 6 -11.30 -34.92 43.67
CA PRO A 6 -10.40 -33.84 43.32
C PRO A 6 -11.13 -32.63 42.78
N GLY A 7 -10.70 -31.48 43.25
CA GLY A 7 -11.26 -30.16 42.98
C GLY A 7 -11.37 -29.79 41.50
N SER A 8 -12.49 -29.18 41.19
CA SER A 8 -12.77 -28.51 39.92
C SER A 8 -11.87 -27.27 39.77
N THR A 9 -10.99 -27.30 38.79
CA THR A 9 -10.22 -26.12 38.32
C THR A 9 -11.16 -25.00 37.89
N PRO A 10 -10.95 -23.75 38.31
CA PRO A 10 -11.74 -22.63 37.83
C PRO A 10 -11.53 -22.44 36.34
N ARG A 11 -12.60 -22.46 35.54
CA ARG A 11 -12.60 -22.03 34.15
C ARG A 11 -12.15 -20.57 34.12
N VAL A 12 -11.00 -20.31 33.53
CA VAL A 12 -10.59 -18.97 33.15
C VAL A 12 -11.61 -18.51 32.10
N SER A 13 -12.51 -17.62 32.52
CA SER A 13 -13.42 -16.90 31.64
C SER A 13 -12.55 -16.09 30.68
N GLY A 14 -12.60 -16.42 29.39
CA GLY A 14 -12.02 -15.62 28.34
C GLY A 14 -12.59 -14.19 28.39
N PRO A 15 -11.90 -13.21 27.78
CA PRO A 15 -12.35 -11.82 27.80
C PRO A 15 -13.81 -11.76 27.34
N ALA A 16 -14.65 -11.10 28.13
CA ALA A 16 -16.06 -10.91 27.84
C ALA A 16 -16.19 -10.25 26.45
N ALA A 17 -17.07 -10.78 25.61
CA ALA A 17 -17.38 -10.15 24.33
C ALA A 17 -17.79 -8.69 24.60
N PRO A 18 -17.24 -7.71 23.87
CA PRO A 18 -17.56 -6.31 24.09
C PRO A 18 -19.07 -6.08 23.92
N PRO A 19 -19.63 -5.12 24.64
CA PRO A 19 -21.05 -4.84 24.58
C PRO A 19 -21.48 -4.52 23.15
N VAL A 20 -22.62 -5.02 22.74
CA VAL A 20 -23.24 -4.88 21.39
C VAL A 20 -23.37 -3.41 20.95
N GLU A 21 -23.32 -2.47 21.90
CA GLU A 21 -23.42 -1.03 21.64
C GLU A 21 -22.15 -0.38 21.06
N LEU A 22 -20.98 -1.00 21.16
CA LEU A 22 -19.71 -0.41 20.71
C LEU A 22 -19.57 -0.44 19.19
N ASP A 23 -19.95 -1.53 18.55
CA ASP A 23 -19.78 -1.71 17.09
C ASP A 23 -20.55 -0.67 16.25
N PRO A 24 -21.82 -0.35 16.54
CA PRO A 24 -22.53 0.72 15.84
C PRO A 24 -21.87 2.10 16.03
N LEU A 25 -21.37 2.40 17.22
CA LEU A 25 -20.70 3.67 17.49
C LEU A 25 -19.39 3.80 16.74
N ILE A 26 -18.60 2.74 16.64
CA ILE A 26 -17.36 2.72 15.84
C ILE A 26 -17.70 2.91 14.36
N ARG A 27 -18.70 2.21 13.82
CA ARG A 27 -19.13 2.38 12.42
C ARG A 27 -19.58 3.80 12.12
N ASP A 28 -20.36 4.40 13.00
CA ASP A 28 -20.82 5.78 12.86
C ASP A 28 -19.66 6.77 12.94
N PHE A 29 -18.70 6.53 13.84
CA PHE A 29 -17.49 7.33 13.95
C PHE A 29 -16.64 7.24 12.65
N LEU A 30 -16.42 6.06 12.10
CA LEU A 30 -15.66 5.88 10.85
C LEU A 30 -16.36 6.55 9.66
N LYS A 31 -17.69 6.51 9.60
CA LYS A 31 -18.45 7.22 8.57
C LYS A 31 -18.24 8.74 8.66
N ILE A 32 -18.39 9.31 9.85
CA ILE A 32 -18.24 10.77 10.02
C ILE A 32 -16.78 11.21 9.82
N LEU A 33 -15.81 10.40 10.23
CA LEU A 33 -14.38 10.62 9.98
C LEU A 33 -14.12 10.74 8.47
N LYS A 34 -14.63 9.80 7.67
CA LYS A 34 -14.51 9.85 6.20
C LYS A 34 -15.19 11.10 5.62
N VAL A 35 -16.39 11.43 6.11
CA VAL A 35 -17.10 12.63 5.68
C VAL A 35 -16.31 13.90 6.04
N ALA A 36 -15.71 13.97 7.22
CA ALA A 36 -14.89 15.10 7.65
C ALA A 36 -13.68 15.30 6.71
N PHE A 37 -13.00 14.21 6.33
CA PHE A 37 -11.91 14.31 5.35
C PHE A 37 -12.40 14.73 3.97
N LYS A 38 -13.51 14.18 3.48
CA LYS A 38 -14.09 14.61 2.21
C LYS A 38 -14.45 16.10 2.23
N MET A 39 -15.03 16.60 3.33
CA MET A 39 -15.36 18.02 3.47
C MET A 39 -14.08 18.88 3.57
N ALA A 40 -13.05 18.42 4.26
CA ALA A 40 -11.77 19.12 4.35
C ALA A 40 -11.05 19.23 3.00
N ALA A 41 -11.19 18.22 2.13
CA ALA A 41 -10.61 18.23 0.79
C ALA A 41 -11.33 19.20 -0.16
N ILE A 42 -12.62 19.49 0.07
CA ILE A 42 -13.44 20.32 -0.82
C ILE A 42 -13.54 21.76 -0.32
N TYR A 43 -13.66 21.95 0.99
CA TYR A 43 -13.95 23.23 1.61
C TYR A 43 -12.83 23.73 2.50
N ARG A 44 -12.68 25.05 2.56
CA ARG A 44 -11.77 25.69 3.54
C ARG A 44 -12.31 25.49 4.95
N MET A 45 -11.42 25.59 5.94
CA MET A 45 -11.73 25.37 7.37
C MET A 45 -12.81 26.32 7.93
N ASP A 46 -12.96 27.51 7.35
CA ASP A 46 -13.95 28.52 7.74
C ASP A 46 -15.36 28.23 7.19
N HIS A 47 -15.50 27.32 6.21
CA HIS A 47 -16.77 27.04 5.56
C HIS A 47 -17.78 26.37 6.51
N PRO A 48 -19.06 26.85 6.54
CA PRO A 48 -20.06 26.34 7.48
C PRO A 48 -20.30 24.81 7.41
N ALA A 49 -20.30 24.24 6.20
CA ALA A 49 -20.48 22.79 6.02
C ALA A 49 -19.34 21.98 6.66
N PHE A 50 -18.08 22.42 6.52
CA PHE A 50 -16.96 21.77 7.16
C PHE A 50 -17.04 21.89 8.68
N LYS A 51 -17.32 23.08 9.21
CA LYS A 51 -17.46 23.30 10.66
C LYS A 51 -18.54 22.41 11.27
N ARG A 52 -19.70 22.28 10.61
CA ARG A 52 -20.78 21.40 11.08
C ARG A 52 -20.30 19.95 11.14
N THR A 53 -19.63 19.49 10.08
CA THR A 53 -19.10 18.11 10.03
C THR A 53 -18.09 17.85 11.14
N VAL A 54 -17.22 18.81 11.47
CA VAL A 54 -16.25 18.67 12.57
C VAL A 54 -16.97 18.62 13.93
N VAL A 55 -18.05 19.37 14.12
CA VAL A 55 -18.89 19.27 15.33
C VAL A 55 -19.53 17.89 15.46
N ASP A 56 -20.08 17.35 14.37
CA ASP A 56 -20.64 15.99 14.34
C ASP A 56 -19.56 14.93 14.63
N PHE A 57 -18.36 15.11 14.07
CA PHE A 57 -17.20 14.26 14.34
C PHE A 57 -16.80 14.28 15.81
N MET A 58 -16.71 15.46 16.42
CA MET A 58 -16.44 15.61 17.86
C MET A 58 -17.49 14.88 18.70
N ALA A 59 -18.77 15.06 18.41
CA ALA A 59 -19.86 14.42 19.18
C ALA A 59 -19.77 12.89 19.12
N LYS A 60 -19.41 12.30 17.98
CA LYS A 60 -19.20 10.85 17.86
C LYS A 60 -17.96 10.39 18.61
N LEU A 61 -16.87 11.15 18.55
CA LEU A 61 -15.64 10.87 19.29
C LEU A 61 -15.86 10.92 20.80
N GLU A 62 -16.56 11.93 21.31
CA GLU A 62 -16.94 12.05 22.72
C GLU A 62 -17.82 10.88 23.19
N SER A 63 -18.71 10.40 22.32
CA SER A 63 -19.54 9.23 22.61
C SER A 63 -18.68 7.96 22.75
N LEU A 64 -17.66 7.79 21.91
CA LEU A 64 -16.69 6.69 22.00
C LEU A 64 -15.82 6.82 23.25
N PHE A 65 -15.38 8.02 23.63
CA PHE A 65 -14.56 8.23 24.84
C PHE A 65 -15.24 7.83 26.15
N LYS A 66 -16.56 7.71 26.16
CA LYS A 66 -17.30 7.17 27.33
C LYS A 66 -17.07 5.67 27.49
N LEU A 67 -16.69 4.97 26.42
CA LEU A 67 -16.52 3.52 26.40
C LEU A 67 -15.02 3.13 26.25
N ILE A 68 -14.30 3.87 25.41
CA ILE A 68 -12.89 3.61 25.10
C ILE A 68 -12.12 4.93 25.14
N SER A 69 -11.15 5.05 26.03
CA SER A 69 -10.26 6.20 26.10
C SER A 69 -8.87 5.74 26.56
N PRO A 70 -7.80 6.00 25.79
CA PRO A 70 -7.77 6.61 24.47
C PRO A 70 -8.35 5.72 23.37
N LEU A 71 -8.87 6.34 22.27
CA LEU A 71 -9.28 5.61 21.07
C LEU A 71 -8.07 5.40 20.17
N SER A 72 -7.63 4.15 20.07
CA SER A 72 -6.49 3.76 19.24
C SER A 72 -6.99 3.02 18.00
N ILE A 73 -6.53 3.46 16.82
CA ILE A 73 -6.86 2.89 15.50
C ILE A 73 -5.57 2.52 14.81
N GLY A 74 -5.36 1.22 14.59
CA GLY A 74 -4.29 0.69 13.75
C GLY A 74 -4.73 0.56 12.31
N PHE A 75 -3.82 0.68 11.37
CA PHE A 75 -4.06 0.63 9.93
C PHE A 75 -3.22 -0.45 9.28
N THR A 76 -3.86 -1.25 8.45
CA THR A 76 -3.22 -2.13 7.46
C THR A 76 -3.56 -1.62 6.06
N PRO A 77 -3.03 -2.20 4.97
CA PRO A 77 -3.42 -1.79 3.61
C PRO A 77 -4.93 -1.86 3.33
N HIS A 78 -5.64 -2.80 3.95
CA HIS A 78 -7.03 -3.10 3.61
C HIS A 78 -7.99 -3.14 4.80
N SER A 79 -7.49 -3.02 6.03
CA SER A 79 -8.32 -3.12 7.22
C SER A 79 -7.93 -2.13 8.31
N LEU A 80 -8.83 -1.91 9.27
CA LEU A 80 -8.60 -1.16 10.50
C LEU A 80 -8.56 -2.12 11.68
N PHE A 81 -7.78 -1.75 12.68
CA PHE A 81 -7.71 -2.46 13.95
C PHE A 81 -8.09 -1.52 15.08
N ILE A 82 -9.25 -1.76 15.71
CA ILE A 82 -9.80 -0.94 16.80
C ILE A 82 -10.23 -1.87 17.92
N ASP A 83 -9.82 -1.60 19.15
CA ASP A 83 -10.21 -2.38 20.34
C ASP A 83 -10.00 -3.90 20.16
N ASN A 84 -8.80 -4.31 19.71
CA ASN A 84 -8.44 -5.72 19.45
C ASN A 84 -9.31 -6.44 18.41
N ARG A 85 -9.98 -5.71 17.52
CA ARG A 85 -10.80 -6.25 16.44
C ARG A 85 -10.37 -5.72 15.09
N PHE A 86 -10.40 -6.59 14.10
CA PHE A 86 -10.23 -6.21 12.70
C PHE A 86 -11.58 -5.77 12.11
N TRP A 87 -11.50 -4.74 11.26
CA TRP A 87 -12.61 -4.16 10.52
C TRP A 87 -12.21 -4.13 9.05
N GLU A 88 -12.82 -4.96 8.21
CA GLU A 88 -12.36 -5.16 6.82
C GLU A 88 -13.49 -5.20 5.77
N ASP A 89 -14.73 -5.49 6.12
CA ASP A 89 -15.79 -5.82 5.15
C ASP A 89 -16.55 -4.61 4.58
N ASP A 90 -16.14 -3.37 4.86
CA ASP A 90 -16.84 -2.16 4.45
C ASP A 90 -15.94 -1.29 3.56
N LYS A 91 -16.47 -0.85 2.41
CA LYS A 91 -15.76 0.06 1.49
C LYS A 91 -15.23 1.32 2.20
N ILE A 92 -15.96 1.85 3.19
CA ILE A 92 -15.52 3.01 3.97
C ILE A 92 -14.26 2.69 4.77
N ILE A 93 -14.22 1.51 5.34
CA ILE A 93 -13.10 1.01 6.13
C ILE A 93 -11.87 0.83 5.25
N ILE A 94 -12.02 0.18 4.10
CA ILE A 94 -10.93 -0.03 3.13
C ILE A 94 -10.38 1.31 2.64
N GLU A 95 -11.23 2.26 2.26
CA GLU A 95 -10.80 3.58 1.80
C GLU A 95 -10.07 4.38 2.90
N LEU A 96 -10.51 4.30 4.16
CA LEU A 96 -9.81 4.93 5.28
C LEU A 96 -8.48 4.23 5.58
N ALA A 97 -8.46 2.90 5.58
CA ALA A 97 -7.25 2.11 5.77
C ALA A 97 -6.19 2.50 4.73
N GLN A 98 -6.54 2.51 3.46
CA GLN A 98 -5.68 2.94 2.38
C GLN A 98 -5.20 4.39 2.55
N LEU A 99 -6.11 5.32 2.86
CA LEU A 99 -5.75 6.73 3.07
C LEU A 99 -4.65 6.91 4.10
N PHE A 100 -4.76 6.24 5.25
CA PHE A 100 -3.78 6.35 6.33
C PHE A 100 -2.52 5.54 6.06
N HIS A 101 -2.66 4.38 5.46
CA HIS A 101 -1.53 3.54 5.10
C HIS A 101 -0.63 4.24 4.05
N PHE A 102 -1.22 4.87 3.02
CA PHE A 102 -0.49 5.68 2.04
C PHE A 102 0.24 6.88 2.64
N ARG A 103 -0.23 7.37 3.78
CA ARG A 103 0.44 8.43 4.55
C ARG A 103 1.41 7.90 5.59
N LYS A 104 1.79 6.62 5.49
CA LYS A 104 2.73 5.97 6.39
C LYS A 104 2.29 5.99 7.86
N ILE A 105 0.99 6.01 8.10
CA ILE A 105 0.44 6.01 9.45
C ILE A 105 0.10 4.56 9.81
N LYS A 106 0.84 4.01 10.80
CA LYS A 106 0.59 2.68 11.34
C LYS A 106 -0.54 2.70 12.37
N ARG A 107 -0.59 3.75 13.18
CA ARG A 107 -1.57 3.90 14.24
C ARG A 107 -1.85 5.37 14.50
N LEU A 108 -3.12 5.69 14.77
CA LEU A 108 -3.56 6.96 15.34
C LEU A 108 -4.19 6.72 16.70
N GLU A 109 -3.94 7.62 17.61
CA GLU A 109 -4.55 7.62 18.93
C GLU A 109 -5.18 8.98 19.19
N PHE A 110 -6.47 8.98 19.49
CA PHE A 110 -7.25 10.14 19.92
C PHE A 110 -7.42 10.12 21.42
N ARG A 111 -7.10 11.24 22.06
CA ARG A 111 -7.17 11.37 23.53
C ARG A 111 -8.28 12.29 23.96
N GLN A 112 -8.81 12.04 25.14
CA GLN A 112 -9.79 12.91 25.77
C GLN A 112 -9.22 14.31 25.98
N GLY A 113 -10.05 15.36 25.80
CA GLY A 113 -9.60 16.76 25.81
C GLY A 113 -9.31 17.35 24.44
N ILE A 114 -9.40 16.58 23.37
CA ILE A 114 -9.26 17.09 22.00
C ILE A 114 -10.26 18.22 21.74
N THR A 115 -9.84 19.23 20.96
CA THR A 115 -10.65 20.39 20.66
C THR A 115 -11.18 20.37 19.21
N LEU A 116 -12.24 21.11 18.93
CA LEU A 116 -12.77 21.29 17.55
C LEU A 116 -11.73 21.87 16.61
N ASP A 117 -10.88 22.73 17.13
CA ASP A 117 -9.80 23.35 16.35
C ASP A 117 -8.70 22.33 15.98
N GLU A 118 -8.30 21.45 16.92
CA GLU A 118 -7.37 20.37 16.61
C GLU A 118 -7.94 19.40 15.58
N LEU A 119 -9.23 19.00 15.70
CA LEU A 119 -9.89 18.14 14.73
C LEU A 119 -9.98 18.78 13.35
N SER A 120 -10.27 20.08 13.30
CA SER A 120 -10.33 20.85 12.05
C SER A 120 -8.98 20.87 11.35
N ARG A 121 -7.90 21.22 12.08
CA ARG A 121 -6.54 21.23 11.55
C ARG A 121 -6.08 19.83 11.13
N PHE A 122 -6.34 18.82 11.94
CA PHE A 122 -6.02 17.45 11.61
C PHE A 122 -6.69 17.01 10.31
N ALA A 123 -8.01 17.21 10.18
CA ALA A 123 -8.75 16.84 8.97
C ALA A 123 -8.22 17.57 7.73
N ALA A 124 -7.94 18.88 7.83
CA ALA A 124 -7.39 19.67 6.74
C ALA A 124 -5.99 19.18 6.31
N LYS A 125 -5.15 18.79 7.26
CA LYS A 125 -3.77 18.37 6.97
C LYS A 125 -3.67 16.95 6.47
N ILE A 126 -4.53 16.04 6.95
CA ILE A 126 -4.55 14.68 6.47
C ILE A 126 -5.04 14.59 5.00
N THR A 127 -5.75 15.59 4.51
CA THR A 127 -6.27 15.65 3.14
C THR A 127 -5.38 16.40 2.15
N LEU A 128 -4.22 16.86 2.58
CA LEU A 128 -3.21 17.41 1.68
C LEU A 128 -2.84 16.41 0.58
N SER A 129 -2.44 16.91 -0.59
CA SER A 129 -1.83 16.06 -1.62
C SER A 129 -0.62 15.32 -1.03
N ILE A 130 -0.29 14.15 -1.56
CA ILE A 130 0.85 13.35 -1.07
C ILE A 130 2.13 14.17 -1.09
N LYS A 131 2.34 14.95 -2.14
CA LYS A 131 3.50 15.84 -2.28
C LYS A 131 3.57 16.91 -1.18
N GLU A 132 2.46 17.57 -0.86
CA GLU A 132 2.41 18.57 0.22
C GLU A 132 2.57 17.93 1.59
N TYR A 133 1.99 16.74 1.77
CA TYR A 133 2.10 15.95 3.01
C TYR A 133 3.55 15.54 3.30
N ILE A 134 4.27 15.04 2.28
CA ILE A 134 5.69 14.68 2.38
C ILE A 134 6.53 15.93 2.65
N LYS A 135 6.30 17.02 1.89
CA LYS A 135 6.99 18.30 2.11
C LYS A 135 6.79 18.85 3.52
N ALA A 136 5.66 18.56 4.15
CA ALA A 136 5.38 18.92 5.54
C ALA A 136 6.10 18.01 6.57
N GLY A 137 6.79 16.95 6.12
CA GLY A 137 7.56 16.04 6.97
C GLY A 137 6.75 14.90 7.60
N GLY A 138 5.60 14.53 7.01
CA GLY A 138 4.75 13.46 7.50
C GLY A 138 3.89 13.82 8.69
N ILE A 139 3.19 12.81 9.24
CA ILE A 139 2.16 13.07 10.27
C ILE A 139 2.75 13.65 11.55
N ARG A 140 3.90 13.17 12.01
CA ARG A 140 4.51 13.65 13.27
C ARG A 140 4.91 15.12 13.19
N ALA A 141 5.51 15.52 12.06
CA ALA A 141 5.88 16.91 11.83
C ALA A 141 4.64 17.81 11.73
N ILE A 142 3.59 17.35 11.04
CA ILE A 142 2.30 18.02 10.91
C ILE A 142 1.65 18.22 12.29
N LEU A 143 1.50 17.17 13.08
CA LEU A 143 0.89 17.28 14.42
C LEU A 143 1.64 18.26 15.30
N LYS A 144 2.99 18.26 15.25
CA LYS A 144 3.85 19.17 15.99
C LYS A 144 3.70 20.62 15.50
N SER A 145 3.79 20.87 14.20
CA SER A 145 3.70 22.21 13.61
C SER A 145 2.34 22.85 13.81
N GLU A 146 1.28 22.05 13.73
CA GLU A 146 -0.10 22.49 13.95
C GLU A 146 -0.49 22.53 15.44
N ARG A 147 0.42 22.21 16.37
CA ARG A 147 0.15 22.15 17.81
C ARG A 147 -1.06 21.29 18.18
N ILE A 148 -1.19 20.15 17.51
CA ILE A 148 -2.20 19.14 17.82
C ILE A 148 -1.59 18.22 18.86
N VAL A 149 -2.11 18.25 20.08
CA VAL A 149 -1.54 17.53 21.23
C VAL A 149 -2.37 16.32 21.67
N HIS A 150 -3.66 16.31 21.32
CA HIS A 150 -4.56 15.21 21.72
C HIS A 150 -4.70 14.13 20.64
N ILE A 151 -4.00 14.27 19.52
CA ILE A 151 -3.84 13.23 18.51
C ILE A 151 -2.38 12.84 18.46
N THR A 152 -2.08 11.56 18.61
CA THR A 152 -0.73 11.02 18.41
C THR A 152 -0.73 10.02 17.28
N ALA A 153 0.39 9.91 16.59
CA ALA A 153 0.55 9.01 15.46
C ALA A 153 1.84 8.19 15.59
N GLU A 154 1.74 6.91 15.25
CA GLU A 154 2.86 6.02 15.02
C GLU A 154 3.03 5.86 13.52
N GLU A 155 4.22 6.19 13.01
CA GLU A 155 4.53 6.05 11.59
C GLU A 155 5.08 4.66 11.29
N LEU A 156 4.84 4.18 10.07
CA LEU A 156 5.46 2.98 9.56
C LEU A 156 6.96 3.22 9.35
N ASP A 157 7.79 2.34 9.88
CA ASP A 157 9.23 2.35 9.63
C ASP A 157 9.52 1.52 8.37
N TYR A 158 9.74 2.22 7.26
CA TYR A 158 9.96 1.58 5.96
C TYR A 158 11.31 0.89 5.83
N ALA A 159 12.33 1.34 6.57
CA ALA A 159 13.60 0.63 6.58
C ALA A 159 13.42 -0.80 7.10
N GLN A 160 12.61 -0.98 8.14
CA GLN A 160 12.25 -2.31 8.63
C GLN A 160 11.38 -3.10 7.65
N LEU A 161 10.46 -2.44 6.95
CA LEU A 161 9.60 -3.09 5.95
C LEU A 161 10.38 -3.55 4.71
N LEU A 162 11.31 -2.74 4.21
CA LEU A 162 12.16 -3.11 3.06
C LEU A 162 13.09 -4.29 3.35
N HIS A 163 13.45 -4.51 4.62
CA HIS A 163 14.23 -5.67 5.06
C HIS A 163 13.36 -6.86 5.47
N GLY A 164 12.04 -6.69 5.60
CA GLY A 164 11.08 -7.74 5.95
C GLY A 164 10.64 -8.58 4.74
N GLU A 165 10.20 -9.81 5.00
CA GLU A 165 9.67 -10.73 3.96
C GLU A 165 8.15 -10.59 3.74
N GLY A 166 7.52 -9.52 4.26
CA GLY A 166 6.07 -9.37 4.30
C GLY A 166 5.40 -9.07 2.95
N GLU A 167 4.17 -9.57 2.75
CA GLU A 167 3.33 -9.22 1.60
C GLU A 167 3.00 -7.72 1.52
N GLU A 168 3.10 -7.01 2.62
CA GLU A 168 2.80 -5.58 2.75
C GLU A 168 3.73 -4.69 1.91
N ILE A 169 4.92 -5.16 1.54
CA ILE A 169 5.91 -4.39 0.77
C ILE A 169 5.38 -4.03 -0.62
N LYS A 170 4.66 -4.94 -1.29
CA LYS A 170 4.15 -4.72 -2.66
C LYS A 170 3.24 -3.49 -2.78
N ASP A 171 2.41 -3.27 -1.76
CA ASP A 171 1.42 -2.20 -1.76
C ASP A 171 2.04 -0.83 -1.43
N ILE A 172 3.19 -0.84 -0.76
CA ILE A 172 3.88 0.36 -0.27
C ILE A 172 4.98 0.80 -1.24
N TRP A 173 5.64 -0.13 -1.90
CA TRP A 173 6.82 0.13 -2.74
C TRP A 173 6.57 1.20 -3.82
N PRO A 174 5.43 1.22 -4.56
CA PRO A 174 5.14 2.27 -5.52
C PRO A 174 5.14 3.68 -4.92
N TYR A 175 4.63 3.81 -3.69
CA TYR A 175 4.57 5.11 -2.99
C TYR A 175 5.93 5.56 -2.49
N LEU A 176 6.76 4.62 -2.03
CA LEU A 176 8.15 4.89 -1.66
C LEU A 176 8.95 5.35 -2.87
N LEU A 177 8.70 4.75 -4.04
CA LEU A 177 9.30 5.16 -5.28
C LEU A 177 8.89 6.58 -5.65
N MET A 178 7.59 6.90 -5.62
CA MET A 178 7.10 8.24 -5.91
C MET A 178 7.76 9.26 -4.98
N GLU A 179 7.81 8.98 -3.68
CA GLU A 179 8.46 9.84 -2.68
C GLU A 179 9.96 10.02 -2.98
N ALA A 180 10.69 8.92 -3.18
CA ALA A 180 12.14 8.97 -3.41
C ALA A 180 12.49 9.73 -4.70
N VAL A 181 11.67 9.59 -5.75
CA VAL A 181 11.83 10.31 -7.02
C VAL A 181 11.49 11.80 -6.87
N GLU A 182 10.40 12.14 -6.16
CA GLU A 182 10.00 13.54 -5.96
C GLU A 182 10.98 14.32 -5.05
N GLU A 183 11.58 13.64 -4.08
CA GLU A 183 12.57 14.22 -3.16
C GLU A 183 14.01 14.20 -3.73
N ASP A 184 14.24 13.56 -4.88
CA ASP A 184 15.57 13.24 -5.44
C ASP A 184 16.48 12.56 -4.40
N ASP A 185 15.88 11.67 -3.58
CA ASP A 185 16.59 10.96 -2.52
C ASP A 185 17.29 9.71 -3.06
N ARG A 186 18.55 9.89 -3.45
CA ARG A 186 19.40 8.83 -4.04
C ARG A 186 19.59 7.65 -3.10
N THR A 187 19.67 7.88 -1.79
CA THR A 187 19.83 6.80 -0.82
C THR A 187 18.60 5.91 -0.77
N LYS A 188 17.41 6.51 -0.77
CA LYS A 188 16.14 5.76 -0.86
C LYS A 188 16.01 5.04 -2.20
N LEU A 189 16.38 5.67 -3.32
CA LEU A 189 16.35 5.04 -4.64
C LEU A 189 17.25 3.80 -4.70
N ASP A 190 18.44 3.86 -4.10
CA ASP A 190 19.35 2.71 -4.00
C ASP A 190 18.79 1.57 -3.16
N GLN A 191 18.16 1.86 -2.01
CA GLN A 191 17.49 0.88 -1.16
C GLN A 191 16.29 0.23 -1.86
N LEU A 192 15.53 1.03 -2.61
CA LEU A 192 14.43 0.53 -3.43
C LEU A 192 14.91 -0.41 -4.54
N ALA A 193 16.06 -0.11 -5.16
CA ALA A 193 16.65 -1.00 -6.15
C ALA A 193 17.06 -2.36 -5.55
N GLU A 194 17.60 -2.37 -4.34
CA GLU A 194 17.99 -3.60 -3.63
C GLU A 194 16.79 -4.48 -3.23
N SER A 195 15.63 -3.86 -3.02
CA SER A 195 14.39 -4.56 -2.68
C SER A 195 13.52 -4.89 -3.89
N PHE A 196 13.82 -4.33 -5.07
CA PHE A 196 12.94 -4.40 -6.24
C PHE A 196 12.67 -5.83 -6.71
N ASP A 197 13.71 -6.69 -6.75
CA ASP A 197 13.56 -8.09 -7.16
C ASP A 197 12.55 -8.86 -6.29
N LYS A 198 12.53 -8.58 -4.99
CA LYS A 198 11.61 -9.21 -4.03
C LYS A 198 10.14 -8.82 -4.24
N VAL A 199 9.90 -7.65 -4.81
CA VAL A 199 8.56 -7.08 -4.94
C VAL A 199 8.04 -7.07 -6.37
N ALA A 200 8.91 -7.09 -7.37
CA ALA A 200 8.56 -6.95 -8.78
C ALA A 200 7.50 -7.98 -9.23
N HIS A 201 7.65 -9.24 -8.82
CA HIS A 201 6.72 -10.32 -9.14
C HIS A 201 5.37 -10.24 -8.38
N LYS A 202 5.31 -9.39 -7.34
CA LYS A 202 4.11 -9.18 -6.54
C LYS A 202 3.31 -7.95 -6.98
N PHE A 203 3.87 -7.11 -7.87
CA PHE A 203 3.14 -5.96 -8.39
C PHE A 203 1.94 -6.40 -9.20
N ASN A 204 0.83 -5.70 -8.99
CA ASN A 204 -0.25 -5.75 -9.93
C ASN A 204 0.16 -4.98 -11.20
N THR A 205 0.60 -5.72 -12.21
CA THR A 205 1.03 -5.14 -13.49
C THR A 205 -0.09 -4.39 -14.21
N GLU A 206 -1.36 -4.71 -13.95
CA GLU A 206 -2.49 -3.93 -14.46
C GLU A 206 -2.50 -2.51 -13.88
N ASP A 207 -2.21 -2.35 -12.58
CA ASP A 207 -2.12 -1.03 -11.94
C ASP A 207 -0.94 -0.22 -12.49
N LEU A 208 0.21 -0.86 -12.72
CA LEU A 208 1.36 -0.22 -13.35
C LEU A 208 1.02 0.28 -14.76
N ILE A 209 0.29 -0.53 -15.55
CA ILE A 209 -0.09 -0.19 -16.92
C ILE A 209 -1.16 0.93 -16.95
N GLN A 210 -2.04 0.99 -15.97
CA GLN A 210 -3.15 1.95 -15.93
C GLN A 210 -2.78 3.29 -15.30
N ASN A 211 -1.76 3.34 -14.46
CA ASN A 211 -1.37 4.53 -13.71
C ASN A 211 -0.20 5.26 -14.38
N GLU A 212 -0.50 6.29 -15.18
CA GLU A 212 0.50 7.09 -15.91
C GLU A 212 1.49 7.82 -14.98
N GLU A 213 1.05 8.22 -13.79
CA GLU A 213 1.91 8.86 -12.81
C GLU A 213 2.95 7.88 -12.26
N LEU A 214 2.50 6.67 -11.92
CA LEU A 214 3.39 5.59 -11.48
C LEU A 214 4.39 5.20 -12.59
N GLN A 215 3.94 5.09 -13.84
CA GLN A 215 4.84 4.82 -14.99
C GLN A 215 5.93 5.88 -15.11
N ARG A 216 5.60 7.15 -14.92
CA ARG A 216 6.57 8.26 -14.98
C ARG A 216 7.63 8.13 -13.88
N HIS A 217 7.23 7.78 -12.65
CA HIS A 217 8.17 7.57 -11.54
C HIS A 217 9.05 6.34 -11.78
N PHE A 218 8.49 5.26 -12.31
CA PHE A 218 9.28 4.10 -12.74
C PHE A 218 10.31 4.48 -13.82
N ALA A 219 9.91 5.23 -14.84
CA ALA A 219 10.82 5.67 -15.90
C ALA A 219 11.97 6.53 -15.33
N GLN A 220 11.69 7.41 -14.36
CA GLN A 220 12.72 8.22 -13.70
C GLN A 220 13.66 7.35 -12.86
N PHE A 221 13.12 6.38 -12.12
CA PHE A 221 13.90 5.41 -11.35
C PHE A 221 14.83 4.59 -12.24
N PHE A 222 14.34 4.02 -13.33
CA PHE A 222 15.16 3.26 -14.26
C PHE A 222 16.23 4.12 -14.94
N ARG A 223 15.93 5.39 -15.25
CA ARG A 223 16.92 6.34 -15.74
C ARG A 223 18.02 6.59 -14.71
N TYR A 224 17.64 6.84 -13.45
CA TYR A 224 18.57 6.98 -12.34
C TYR A 224 19.49 5.76 -12.22
N LEU A 225 18.95 4.55 -12.23
CA LEU A 225 19.72 3.32 -12.14
C LEU A 225 20.68 3.16 -13.32
N LYS A 226 20.26 3.49 -14.54
CA LYS A 226 21.09 3.45 -15.74
C LYS A 226 22.30 4.38 -15.63
N GLU A 227 22.12 5.57 -15.05
CA GLU A 227 23.16 6.57 -14.86
C GLU A 227 24.13 6.23 -13.72
N THR A 228 23.64 5.52 -12.67
CA THR A 228 24.41 5.30 -11.43
C THR A 228 24.98 3.89 -11.29
N SER A 229 24.26 2.85 -11.75
CA SER A 229 24.67 1.46 -11.59
C SER A 229 24.07 0.55 -12.67
N ALA A 230 24.88 0.19 -13.65
CA ALA A 230 24.48 -0.73 -14.73
C ALA A 230 24.00 -2.10 -14.20
N ASP A 231 24.59 -2.59 -13.10
CA ASP A 231 24.22 -3.88 -12.51
C ASP A 231 22.86 -3.83 -11.82
N LYS A 232 22.61 -2.76 -11.02
CA LYS A 232 21.28 -2.55 -10.41
C LYS A 232 20.21 -2.34 -11.48
N TYR A 233 20.51 -1.55 -12.52
CA TYR A 233 19.61 -1.38 -13.66
C TYR A 233 19.24 -2.73 -14.29
N ARG A 234 20.25 -3.55 -14.62
CA ARG A 234 20.05 -4.86 -15.26
C ARG A 234 19.19 -5.79 -14.39
N THR A 235 19.48 -5.85 -13.09
CA THR A 235 18.71 -6.67 -12.12
C THR A 235 17.25 -6.22 -12.07
N CYS A 236 16.99 -4.93 -11.89
CA CYS A 236 15.65 -4.38 -11.82
C CYS A 236 14.88 -4.54 -13.16
N ALA A 237 15.56 -4.33 -14.29
CA ALA A 237 14.95 -4.49 -15.61
C ALA A 237 14.56 -5.95 -15.91
N LYS A 238 15.40 -6.92 -15.51
CA LYS A 238 15.07 -8.35 -15.60
C LYS A 238 13.86 -8.71 -14.71
N ALA A 239 13.83 -8.22 -13.48
CA ALA A 239 12.72 -8.45 -12.56
C ALA A 239 11.40 -7.85 -13.09
N LEU A 240 11.45 -6.64 -13.67
CA LEU A 240 10.30 -6.04 -14.34
C LEU A 240 9.85 -6.86 -15.55
N LEU A 241 10.79 -7.33 -16.38
CA LEU A 241 10.49 -8.17 -17.55
C LEU A 241 9.79 -9.46 -17.12
N LYS A 242 10.27 -10.15 -16.08
CA LYS A 242 9.62 -11.34 -15.51
C LYS A 242 8.19 -11.06 -15.10
N SER A 243 7.94 -9.94 -14.40
CA SER A 243 6.59 -9.53 -13.99
C SER A 243 5.66 -9.28 -15.19
N LEU A 244 6.19 -8.71 -16.28
CA LEU A 244 5.43 -8.42 -17.49
C LEU A 244 5.08 -9.68 -18.28
N LEU A 245 5.90 -10.74 -18.23
CA LEU A 245 5.64 -12.02 -18.89
C LEU A 245 4.46 -12.78 -18.26
N VAL A 246 4.17 -12.56 -16.98
CA VAL A 246 3.04 -13.19 -16.27
C VAL A 246 1.68 -12.57 -16.64
N ILE A 247 1.66 -11.45 -17.37
CA ILE A 247 0.42 -10.75 -17.73
C ILE A 247 -0.41 -11.59 -18.70
N ARG A 248 -1.58 -12.04 -18.25
CA ARG A 248 -2.54 -12.85 -19.06
C ARG A 248 -3.31 -12.04 -20.11
N LYS A 249 -3.37 -10.71 -19.99
CA LYS A 249 -4.07 -9.82 -20.92
C LYS A 249 -3.06 -8.87 -21.58
N THR A 250 -3.06 -8.86 -22.91
CA THR A 250 -2.21 -7.95 -23.68
C THR A 250 -2.61 -6.50 -23.40
N PRO A 251 -1.72 -5.65 -22.82
CA PRO A 251 -2.03 -4.25 -22.62
C PRO A 251 -2.18 -3.51 -23.95
N PRO A 252 -2.91 -2.39 -24.00
CA PRO A 252 -2.96 -1.51 -25.18
C PRO A 252 -1.54 -1.11 -25.62
N GLU A 253 -1.28 -1.10 -26.90
CA GLU A 253 0.05 -0.82 -27.48
C GLU A 253 0.71 0.44 -26.90
N THR A 254 -0.06 1.53 -26.79
CA THR A 254 0.42 2.83 -26.30
C THR A 254 0.93 2.79 -24.85
N LYS A 255 0.38 1.92 -24.01
CA LYS A 255 0.79 1.79 -22.62
C LYS A 255 1.99 0.85 -22.44
N PHE A 256 2.19 -0.04 -23.39
CA PHE A 256 3.32 -0.95 -23.40
C PHE A 256 4.62 -0.26 -23.86
N GLU A 257 4.55 0.79 -24.66
CA GLU A 257 5.72 1.51 -25.16
C GLU A 257 6.58 2.14 -24.04
N GLN A 258 5.95 2.68 -22.99
CA GLN A 258 6.71 3.23 -21.86
C GLN A 258 7.46 2.13 -21.08
N LEU A 259 6.82 0.97 -20.90
CA LEU A 259 7.46 -0.19 -20.25
C LEU A 259 8.60 -0.76 -21.12
N LYS A 260 8.44 -0.79 -22.45
CA LYS A 260 9.51 -1.13 -23.37
C LYS A 260 10.74 -0.26 -23.19
N LEU A 261 10.57 1.05 -23.07
CA LEU A 261 11.67 1.99 -22.87
C LEU A 261 12.46 1.70 -21.59
N MET A 262 11.82 1.19 -20.54
CA MET A 262 12.48 0.84 -19.27
C MET A 262 13.39 -0.39 -19.39
N ILE A 263 13.11 -1.29 -20.32
CA ILE A 263 13.85 -2.54 -20.54
C ILE A 263 14.65 -2.55 -21.86
N SER A 264 14.58 -1.47 -22.65
CA SER A 264 15.15 -1.40 -24.02
C SER A 264 16.67 -1.58 -24.08
N ASP A 265 17.35 -1.30 -22.98
CA ASP A 265 18.83 -1.40 -22.92
C ASP A 265 19.33 -2.76 -22.39
N LEU A 266 18.43 -3.71 -22.13
CA LEU A 266 18.82 -5.09 -21.85
C LEU A 266 19.44 -5.69 -23.12
N SER A 267 20.58 -6.38 -22.97
CA SER A 267 21.20 -7.10 -24.07
C SER A 267 20.32 -8.29 -24.51
N GLU A 268 20.51 -8.75 -25.75
CA GLU A 268 19.84 -9.98 -26.22
C GLU A 268 20.13 -11.19 -25.32
N GLN A 269 21.36 -11.23 -24.79
CA GLN A 269 21.74 -12.28 -23.84
C GLN A 269 20.97 -12.17 -22.53
N ASP A 270 20.77 -10.94 -21.99
CA ASP A 270 19.98 -10.71 -20.79
C ASP A 270 18.50 -11.04 -21.02
N LEU A 271 17.94 -10.66 -22.17
CA LEU A 271 16.56 -11.01 -22.54
C LEU A 271 16.39 -12.53 -22.68
N SER A 272 17.31 -13.19 -23.43
CA SER A 272 17.27 -14.64 -23.63
C SER A 272 17.40 -15.38 -22.31
N SER A 273 18.39 -15.03 -21.45
CA SER A 273 18.59 -15.72 -20.18
C SER A 273 17.37 -15.56 -19.27
N THR A 274 16.76 -14.36 -19.21
CA THR A 274 15.57 -14.12 -18.39
C THR A 274 14.37 -14.92 -18.89
N LEU A 275 14.18 -15.00 -20.21
CA LEU A 275 13.11 -15.81 -20.80
C LEU A 275 13.32 -17.30 -20.56
N TRP A 276 14.57 -17.78 -20.69
CA TRP A 276 14.91 -19.19 -20.42
C TRP A 276 14.73 -19.53 -18.94
N GLU A 277 15.16 -18.68 -18.01
CA GLU A 277 14.96 -18.88 -16.58
C GLU A 277 13.47 -18.99 -16.21
N GLU A 278 12.62 -18.17 -16.83
CA GLU A 278 11.18 -18.18 -16.58
C GLU A 278 10.49 -19.41 -17.19
N ILE A 279 10.93 -19.84 -18.39
CA ILE A 279 10.39 -21.02 -19.08
C ILE A 279 10.83 -22.32 -18.37
N ILE A 280 12.08 -22.42 -17.93
CA ILE A 280 12.65 -23.63 -17.31
C ILE A 280 12.31 -23.68 -15.81
N GLY A 281 12.20 -22.54 -15.13
CA GLY A 281 11.90 -22.44 -13.69
C GLY A 281 10.45 -22.79 -13.34
N ASP A 282 9.57 -22.84 -14.31
CA ASP A 282 8.19 -23.29 -14.08
C ASP A 282 8.16 -24.84 -14.20
N ASP A 283 7.92 -25.54 -13.09
CA ASP A 283 7.76 -27.03 -13.01
C ASP A 283 6.71 -27.59 -13.99
N LYS A 284 6.09 -26.74 -14.78
CA LYS A 284 5.21 -27.09 -15.89
C LYS A 284 5.91 -27.63 -17.13
N PHE A 285 7.23 -27.58 -17.19
CA PHE A 285 7.98 -28.15 -18.32
C PHE A 285 7.87 -29.66 -18.41
N ASP A 286 7.69 -30.36 -17.28
CA ASP A 286 7.42 -31.80 -17.27
C ASP A 286 6.06 -32.15 -17.89
N SER A 287 5.09 -31.22 -17.92
CA SER A 287 3.79 -31.42 -18.58
C SER A 287 3.81 -31.05 -20.07
N LEU A 288 4.72 -30.18 -20.51
CA LEU A 288 4.85 -29.80 -21.93
C LEU A 288 5.64 -30.82 -22.75
N SER A 289 6.59 -31.55 -22.15
CA SER A 289 7.35 -32.59 -22.83
C SER A 289 6.48 -33.83 -23.23
N PHE A 290 5.31 -33.97 -22.62
CA PHE A 290 4.37 -35.06 -22.93
C PHE A 290 3.32 -34.75 -24.00
N SER A 291 3.15 -33.48 -24.41
CA SER A 291 2.15 -33.05 -25.38
C SER A 291 2.69 -32.70 -26.78
N LEU A 292 3.92 -33.09 -27.10
CA LEU A 292 4.47 -32.99 -28.48
C LEU A 292 3.89 -33.99 -29.46
N GLY A 293 2.75 -34.63 -29.13
CA GLY A 293 2.06 -35.62 -29.91
C GLY A 293 0.82 -35.17 -30.69
N GLU A 294 0.28 -33.95 -30.48
CA GLU A 294 -0.84 -33.46 -31.28
C GLU A 294 -0.84 -31.95 -31.49
N PRO A 295 -1.13 -31.43 -32.70
CA PRO A 295 -1.11 -30.00 -33.00
C PRO A 295 -2.43 -29.36 -32.57
N GLY A 296 -2.47 -28.82 -31.35
CA GLY A 296 -3.62 -28.10 -30.79
C GLY A 296 -3.23 -26.67 -30.39
N HIS A 297 -3.46 -25.73 -31.32
CA HIS A 297 -3.37 -24.31 -31.16
C HIS A 297 -3.91 -23.77 -29.83
N ARG A 298 -3.13 -22.98 -29.05
CA ARG A 298 -3.61 -21.73 -28.43
C ARG A 298 -2.65 -20.93 -27.53
N GLU A 299 -1.53 -21.46 -27.06
CA GLU A 299 -0.67 -20.72 -26.09
C GLU A 299 0.64 -20.16 -26.64
N GLU A 300 1.13 -20.67 -27.78
CA GLU A 300 2.37 -20.19 -28.43
C GLU A 300 2.28 -18.76 -28.97
N HIS A 301 1.07 -18.27 -29.28
CA HIS A 301 0.87 -16.93 -29.83
C HIS A 301 1.20 -15.77 -28.86
N SER A 302 1.22 -15.97 -27.56
CA SER A 302 1.43 -14.89 -26.60
C SER A 302 2.92 -14.56 -26.41
N VAL A 303 3.77 -15.56 -26.31
CA VAL A 303 5.22 -15.39 -26.10
C VAL A 303 5.89 -14.90 -27.40
N ASP A 304 5.56 -15.48 -28.54
CA ASP A 304 6.08 -15.04 -29.83
C ASP A 304 5.61 -13.62 -30.18
N GLN A 305 4.39 -13.24 -29.85
CA GLN A 305 3.91 -11.86 -30.03
C GLN A 305 4.65 -10.88 -29.14
N ILE A 306 4.99 -11.24 -27.91
CA ILE A 306 5.79 -10.40 -27.01
C ILE A 306 7.24 -10.30 -27.53
N LEU A 307 7.81 -11.41 -27.95
CA LEU A 307 9.17 -11.45 -28.53
C LEU A 307 9.26 -10.67 -29.85
N ASP A 308 8.29 -10.80 -30.73
CA ASP A 308 8.25 -10.04 -31.97
C ASP A 308 8.09 -8.54 -31.72
N ARG A 309 7.23 -8.16 -30.76
CA ARG A 309 7.10 -6.76 -30.35
C ARG A 309 8.36 -6.18 -29.71
N LEU A 310 9.13 -6.98 -28.98
CA LEU A 310 10.43 -6.59 -28.43
C LEU A 310 11.52 -6.52 -29.51
N ARG A 311 11.45 -7.35 -30.57
CA ARG A 311 12.38 -7.35 -31.71
C ARG A 311 12.17 -6.17 -32.66
N PHE A 312 10.93 -5.71 -32.88
CA PHE A 312 10.61 -4.57 -33.77
C PHE A 312 10.91 -3.20 -33.16
N ALA A 313 11.50 -3.12 -31.97
CA ALA A 313 11.87 -1.87 -31.30
C ALA A 313 13.34 -1.46 -31.52
N ARG A 314 14.02 -2.01 -32.56
CA ARG A 314 15.36 -1.60 -33.01
C ARG A 314 15.33 -0.74 -34.25
#